data_2ec5df4623e429b49140c61fe8825163
#
_entry.id   2ec5df4623e429b49140c61fe8825163
#
_cell.length_a   1.000
_cell.length_b   1.000
_cell.length_c   1.000
_cell.angle_alpha   90.00
_cell.angle_beta   90.00
_cell.angle_gamma   90.00
#
_symmetry.space_group_name_H-M   'P 1'
#
loop_
_entity.id
_entity.type
_entity.pdbx_description
1 polymer ?
#
loop_
_entity_poly.entity_id
_entity_poly.type
_entity_poly.pdbx_seq_one_letter_code
_entity_poly.pdbx_strand_id
1 'polypeptide(L)'
;MDDNKKLTEVIKVIAEKEICGKQFRVWGTFDNPLFLAKDVAEWLGYNCKRGEGSSKVLKLVNSDEKIRLTTLMPQSNYYVKRPVWFINEDGLYEVLFTSIKPMAKVFRKEVKKVLKEIRLTGGYIPTKANMTDDELMTRAYEVAQRTLNMKVNQLN
;
A
#
# COMPACT_ATOMS: atom_id res chain seq x y z
N MET A 1 -26.68 20.22 -8.66
CA MET A 1 -26.77 20.11 -7.20
C MET A 1 -26.00 18.94 -6.59
N ASP A 2 -25.54 18.01 -7.41
CA ASP A 2 -24.85 16.82 -6.88
C ASP A 2 -23.32 16.96 -6.77
N ASP A 3 -22.74 18.05 -7.27
CA ASP A 3 -21.31 18.27 -7.22
C ASP A 3 -20.77 18.58 -5.81
N ASN A 4 -21.62 19.07 -4.91
CA ASN A 4 -21.26 19.34 -3.53
C ASN A 4 -21.22 18.09 -2.64
N LYS A 5 -21.81 16.98 -3.10
CA LYS A 5 -21.81 15.72 -2.35
C LYS A 5 -20.51 14.94 -2.54
N LYS A 6 -19.83 15.14 -3.64
CA LYS A 6 -18.53 14.51 -3.95
C LYS A 6 -17.35 15.06 -3.12
N LEU A 7 -17.49 16.28 -2.62
CA LEU A 7 -16.44 16.98 -1.85
C LEU A 7 -16.45 16.63 -0.35
N THR A 8 -17.39 15.82 0.10
CA THR A 8 -17.55 15.48 1.52
C THR A 8 -17.30 14.01 1.86
N GLU A 9 -16.95 13.18 0.89
CA GLU A 9 -16.54 11.81 1.21
C GLU A 9 -15.17 11.84 1.86
N VAL A 10 -15.17 11.72 3.18
CA VAL A 10 -13.95 11.57 3.97
C VAL A 10 -13.38 10.19 3.72
N ILE A 11 -12.17 10.13 3.19
CA ILE A 11 -11.46 8.87 3.00
C ILE A 11 -11.21 8.23 4.35
N LYS A 12 -11.49 6.94 4.46
CA LYS A 12 -11.38 6.17 5.69
C LYS A 12 -10.21 5.20 5.64
N VAL A 13 -9.67 4.90 6.81
CA VAL A 13 -8.74 3.77 6.99
C VAL A 13 -9.52 2.47 6.81
N ILE A 14 -9.08 1.61 5.90
CA ILE A 14 -9.71 0.32 5.60
C ILE A 14 -8.95 -0.86 6.21
N ALA A 15 -7.68 -0.68 6.54
CA ALA A 15 -6.85 -1.70 7.18
C ALA A 15 -5.69 -1.07 7.95
N GLU A 16 -5.31 -1.73 9.02
CA GLU A 16 -4.07 -1.45 9.75
C GLU A 16 -3.25 -2.74 9.80
N LYS A 17 -1.98 -2.64 9.47
CA LYS A 17 -1.05 -3.78 9.49
C LYS A 17 0.23 -3.39 10.19
N GLU A 18 0.80 -4.33 10.90
CA GLU A 18 2.16 -4.19 11.41
C GLU A 18 3.12 -4.77 10.38
N ILE A 19 4.02 -3.95 9.88
CA ILE A 19 5.03 -4.35 8.91
C ILE A 19 6.39 -3.97 9.47
N CYS A 20 7.25 -4.97 9.69
CA CYS A 20 8.59 -4.77 10.27
C CYS A 20 8.57 -4.01 11.60
N GLY A 21 7.60 -4.34 12.47
CA GLY A 21 7.47 -3.73 13.80
C GLY A 21 6.86 -2.33 13.82
N LYS A 22 6.37 -1.83 12.68
CA LYS A 22 5.74 -0.51 12.58
C LYS A 22 4.33 -0.63 12.04
N GLN A 23 3.43 0.18 12.57
CA GLN A 23 2.05 0.26 12.12
C GLN A 23 1.98 0.91 10.74
N PHE A 24 1.17 0.33 9.86
CA PHE A 24 0.97 0.80 8.51
C PHE A 24 -0.53 0.85 8.20
N ARG A 25 -1.04 2.02 7.88
CA ARG A 25 -2.47 2.22 7.59
C ARG A 25 -2.70 2.23 6.08
N VAL A 26 -3.77 1.56 5.65
CA VAL A 26 -4.25 1.57 4.26
C VAL A 26 -5.56 2.34 4.21
N TRP A 27 -5.66 3.25 3.29
CA TRP A 27 -6.81 4.12 3.07
C TRP A 27 -7.48 3.78 1.73
N GLY A 28 -8.65 4.36 1.48
CA GLY A 28 -9.35 4.20 0.21
C GLY A 28 -10.22 2.94 0.16
N THR A 29 -10.09 2.19 -0.91
CA THR A 29 -10.85 0.95 -1.14
C THR A 29 -9.89 -0.21 -1.44
N PHE A 30 -10.42 -1.42 -1.39
CA PHE A 30 -9.63 -2.61 -1.72
C PHE A 30 -9.08 -2.55 -3.16
N ASP A 31 -9.90 -2.09 -4.11
CA ASP A 31 -9.50 -2.00 -5.52
C ASP A 31 -8.57 -0.81 -5.79
N ASN A 32 -8.71 0.26 -5.02
CA ASN A 32 -7.90 1.46 -5.14
C ASN A 32 -7.36 1.87 -3.76
N PRO A 33 -6.39 1.12 -3.23
CA PRO A 33 -5.77 1.45 -1.95
C PRO A 33 -4.97 2.74 -2.06
N LEU A 34 -5.03 3.53 -1.00
CA LEU A 34 -4.27 4.76 -0.87
C LEU A 34 -3.42 4.73 0.39
N PHE A 35 -2.28 5.35 0.33
CA PHE A 35 -1.31 5.38 1.42
C PHE A 35 -0.95 6.84 1.73
N LEU A 36 -1.08 7.23 2.98
CA LEU A 36 -0.73 8.58 3.40
C LEU A 36 0.78 8.78 3.23
N ALA A 37 1.18 9.79 2.47
CA ALA A 37 2.59 10.05 2.19
C ALA A 37 3.43 10.21 3.46
N LYS A 38 2.86 10.84 4.49
CA LYS A 38 3.49 10.97 5.80
C LYS A 38 3.74 9.63 6.48
N ASP A 39 2.76 8.73 6.44
CA ASP A 39 2.88 7.39 7.03
C ASP A 39 3.97 6.58 6.33
N VAL A 40 4.02 6.65 5.00
CA VAL A 40 5.06 5.99 4.21
C VAL A 40 6.44 6.53 4.55
N ALA A 41 6.57 7.85 4.67
CA ALA A 41 7.82 8.50 5.04
C ALA A 41 8.30 8.08 6.44
N GLU A 42 7.39 8.06 7.42
CA GLU A 42 7.71 7.62 8.78
C GLU A 42 8.11 6.14 8.81
N TRP A 43 7.37 5.30 8.08
CA TRP A 43 7.66 3.87 7.99
C TRP A 43 9.03 3.59 7.38
N LEU A 44 9.42 4.35 6.35
CA LEU A 44 10.73 4.23 5.71
C LEU A 44 11.88 4.80 6.56
N GLY A 45 11.57 5.62 7.56
CA GLY A 45 12.57 6.24 8.42
C GLY A 45 13.06 7.61 7.96
N TYR A 46 12.30 8.29 7.11
CA TYR A 46 12.59 9.68 6.79
C TYR A 46 12.28 10.59 7.99
N ASN A 47 13.04 11.66 8.14
CA ASN A 47 12.75 12.68 9.14
C ASN A 47 11.47 13.43 8.75
N CYS A 48 10.43 13.27 9.57
CA CYS A 48 9.12 13.88 9.31
C CYS A 48 8.90 15.19 10.07
N LYS A 49 9.93 15.76 10.66
CA LYS A 49 9.85 17.07 11.27
C LYS A 49 9.57 18.11 10.19
N ARG A 50 8.60 19.00 10.44
CA ARG A 50 8.22 20.08 9.53
C ARG A 50 7.74 19.62 8.13
N GLY A 51 7.26 18.39 7.99
CA GLY A 51 6.73 17.87 6.73
C GLY A 51 7.77 17.44 5.69
N GLU A 52 9.05 17.46 6.04
CA GLU A 52 10.14 17.14 5.11
C GLU A 52 10.08 15.70 4.57
N GLY A 53 9.68 14.75 5.43
CA GLY A 53 9.59 13.34 5.04
C GLY A 53 8.58 13.10 3.92
N SER A 54 7.39 13.69 4.04
CA SER A 54 6.35 13.60 3.00
C SER A 54 6.82 14.18 1.67
N SER A 55 7.50 15.33 1.72
CA SER A 55 8.06 15.97 0.51
C SER A 55 9.06 15.08 -0.21
N LYS A 56 9.90 14.36 0.53
CA LYS A 56 10.87 13.42 -0.04
C LYS A 56 10.19 12.24 -0.73
N VAL A 57 9.17 11.67 -0.10
CA VAL A 57 8.36 10.59 -0.69
C VAL A 57 7.67 11.08 -1.96
N LEU A 58 7.03 12.25 -1.92
CA LEU A 58 6.30 12.80 -3.06
C LEU A 58 7.18 13.13 -4.26
N LYS A 59 8.46 13.39 -4.05
CA LYS A 59 9.44 13.61 -5.14
C LYS A 59 9.81 12.32 -5.86
N LEU A 60 9.63 11.16 -5.23
CA LEU A 60 9.97 9.86 -5.81
C LEU A 60 8.86 9.30 -6.69
N VAL A 61 7.65 9.84 -6.62
CA VAL A 61 6.48 9.35 -7.36
C VAL A 61 6.13 10.25 -8.53
N ASN A 62 5.47 9.66 -9.53
CA ASN A 62 4.98 10.40 -10.68
C ASN A 62 3.69 11.17 -10.33
N SER A 63 3.30 12.13 -11.17
CA SER A 63 2.13 12.97 -10.92
C SER A 63 0.81 12.19 -10.88
N ASP A 64 0.72 11.09 -11.62
CA ASP A 64 -0.46 10.20 -11.65
C ASP A 64 -0.49 9.19 -10.51
N GLU A 65 0.57 9.13 -9.71
CA GLU A 65 0.72 8.21 -8.57
C GLU A 65 0.44 8.88 -7.22
N LYS A 66 0.13 10.17 -7.21
CA LYS A 66 -0.17 10.93 -5.99
C LYS A 66 -1.43 11.76 -6.17
N ILE A 67 -2.15 11.93 -5.06
CA ILE A 67 -3.39 12.71 -5.05
C ILE A 67 -3.52 13.45 -3.70
N ARG A 68 -4.03 14.66 -3.76
CA ARG A 68 -4.30 15.46 -2.56
C ARG A 68 -5.79 15.39 -2.24
N LEU A 69 -6.12 14.86 -1.08
CA LEU A 69 -7.50 14.66 -0.65
C LEU A 69 -7.71 15.19 0.77
N THR A 70 -8.92 15.68 1.03
CA THR A 70 -9.32 16.13 2.36
C THR A 70 -9.74 14.92 3.20
N THR A 71 -9.18 14.79 4.39
CA THR A 71 -9.52 13.74 5.34
C THR A 71 -9.52 14.26 6.77
N LEU A 72 -10.12 13.50 7.67
CA LEU A 72 -10.10 13.77 9.10
C LEU A 72 -8.78 13.29 9.70
N MET A 73 -7.98 14.22 10.17
CA MET A 73 -6.71 13.93 10.85
C MET A 73 -6.84 14.14 12.34
N PRO A 74 -6.35 13.20 13.17
CA PRO A 74 -6.38 13.38 14.61
C PRO A 74 -5.44 14.50 15.05
N GLN A 75 -5.93 15.34 15.95
CA GLN A 75 -5.15 16.34 16.65
C GLN A 75 -5.48 16.22 18.14
N SER A 76 -4.51 16.14 19.00
CA SER A 76 -4.69 16.04 20.45
C SER A 76 -6.02 15.43 20.92
N ASN A 77 -7.08 16.23 21.01
CA ASN A 77 -8.40 15.82 21.51
C ASN A 77 -9.53 15.97 20.47
N TYR A 78 -9.23 16.28 19.21
CA TYR A 78 -10.24 16.49 18.17
C TYR A 78 -9.71 16.11 16.79
N TYR A 79 -10.62 16.00 15.82
CA TYR A 79 -10.28 15.73 14.43
C TYR A 79 -10.42 17.02 13.61
N VAL A 80 -9.48 17.21 12.68
CA VAL A 80 -9.47 18.36 11.78
C VAL A 80 -9.53 17.86 10.33
N LYS A 81 -10.41 18.44 9.53
CA LYS A 81 -10.43 18.24 8.08
C LYS A 81 -9.25 18.99 7.46
N ARG A 82 -8.35 18.27 6.81
CA ARG A 82 -7.18 18.86 6.14
C ARG A 82 -6.94 18.18 4.81
N PRO A 83 -6.54 18.95 3.77
CA PRO A 83 -6.00 18.33 2.57
C PRO A 83 -4.63 17.75 2.87
N VAL A 84 -4.45 16.47 2.54
CA VAL A 84 -3.19 15.75 2.72
C VAL A 84 -2.86 14.95 1.47
N TRP A 85 -1.59 14.66 1.27
CA TRP A 85 -1.13 13.88 0.13
C TRP A 85 -1.21 12.40 0.41
N PHE A 86 -1.79 11.69 -0.55
CA PHE A 86 -1.78 10.23 -0.63
C PHE A 86 -1.01 9.79 -1.86
N ILE A 87 -0.46 8.60 -1.82
CA ILE A 87 0.07 7.90 -2.98
C ILE A 87 -0.77 6.65 -3.21
N ASN A 88 -0.92 6.26 -4.46
CA ASN A 88 -1.60 5.01 -4.82
C ASN A 88 -0.64 3.82 -4.71
N GLU A 89 -1.12 2.62 -5.06
CA GLU A 89 -0.31 1.41 -4.99
C GLU A 89 0.93 1.49 -5.88
N ASP A 90 0.80 1.99 -7.11
CA ASP A 90 1.93 2.18 -8.01
C ASP A 90 2.96 3.15 -7.43
N GLY A 91 2.50 4.24 -6.81
CA GLY A 91 3.35 5.20 -6.13
C GLY A 91 4.09 4.58 -4.96
N LEU A 92 3.44 3.73 -4.18
CA LEU A 92 4.09 3.00 -3.09
C LEU A 92 5.22 2.11 -3.62
N TYR A 93 4.97 1.36 -4.67
CA TYR A 93 6.00 0.51 -5.29
C TYR A 93 7.15 1.36 -5.84
N GLU A 94 6.86 2.46 -6.49
CA GLU A 94 7.89 3.39 -7.01
C GLU A 94 8.81 3.88 -5.89
N VAL A 95 8.25 4.30 -4.77
CA VAL A 95 9.02 4.72 -3.59
C VAL A 95 9.88 3.58 -3.05
N LEU A 96 9.31 2.38 -2.93
CA LEU A 96 10.02 1.21 -2.40
C LEU A 96 11.14 0.74 -3.32
N PHE A 97 10.99 0.89 -4.63
CA PHE A 97 12.03 0.53 -5.60
C PHE A 97 13.14 1.59 -5.72
N THR A 98 12.86 2.84 -5.42
CA THR A 98 13.81 3.95 -5.63
C THR A 98 14.44 4.49 -4.35
N SER A 99 13.82 4.30 -3.19
CA SER A 99 14.32 4.82 -1.92
C SER A 99 15.62 4.14 -1.50
N ILE A 100 16.55 4.94 -0.98
CA ILE A 100 17.82 4.46 -0.43
C ILE A 100 17.71 4.01 1.04
N LYS A 101 16.53 4.19 1.65
CA LYS A 101 16.34 3.86 3.06
C LYS A 101 16.44 2.35 3.32
N PRO A 102 16.96 1.93 4.50
CA PRO A 102 17.15 0.52 4.82
C PRO A 102 15.87 -0.32 4.70
N MET A 103 14.72 0.22 5.09
CA MET A 103 13.44 -0.48 5.01
C MET A 103 13.06 -0.79 3.56
N ALA A 104 13.32 0.13 2.63
CA ALA A 104 13.12 -0.09 1.20
C ALA A 104 14.04 -1.18 0.65
N LYS A 105 15.28 -1.27 1.14
CA LYS A 105 16.20 -2.36 0.78
C LYS A 105 15.70 -3.72 1.25
N VAL A 106 15.15 -3.80 2.47
CA VAL A 106 14.52 -5.03 3.00
C VAL A 106 13.38 -5.45 2.09
N PHE A 107 12.49 -4.53 1.74
CA PHE A 107 11.39 -4.80 0.82
C PHE A 107 11.88 -5.32 -0.53
N ARG A 108 12.85 -4.66 -1.16
CA ARG A 108 13.41 -5.10 -2.45
C ARG A 108 14.01 -6.51 -2.37
N LYS A 109 14.63 -6.86 -1.26
CA LYS A 109 15.17 -8.19 -1.03
C LYS A 109 14.07 -9.26 -1.02
N GLU A 110 12.96 -8.97 -0.34
CA GLU A 110 11.80 -9.87 -0.31
C GLU A 110 11.14 -10.01 -1.68
N VAL A 111 11.00 -8.90 -2.43
CA VAL A 111 10.47 -8.93 -3.81
C VAL A 111 11.34 -9.80 -4.70
N LYS A 112 12.65 -9.73 -4.59
CA LYS A 112 13.58 -10.56 -5.38
C LYS A 112 13.35 -12.06 -5.11
N LYS A 113 13.07 -12.44 -3.86
CA LYS A 113 12.74 -13.84 -3.52
C LYS A 113 11.46 -14.28 -4.23
N VAL A 114 10.42 -13.46 -4.19
CA VAL A 114 9.14 -13.72 -4.86
C VAL A 114 9.33 -13.87 -6.37
N LEU A 115 10.09 -12.98 -6.99
CA LEU A 115 10.37 -13.03 -8.42
C LEU A 115 11.14 -14.31 -8.83
N LYS A 116 12.09 -14.73 -8.01
CA LYS A 116 12.81 -16.00 -8.23
C LYS A 116 11.87 -17.20 -8.14
N GLU A 117 10.98 -17.21 -7.16
CA GLU A 117 9.99 -18.28 -7.00
C GLU A 117 9.06 -18.35 -8.21
N ILE A 118 8.55 -17.22 -8.68
CA ILE A 118 7.73 -17.15 -9.90
C ILE A 118 8.48 -17.72 -11.10
N ARG A 119 9.75 -17.37 -11.27
CA ARG A 119 10.58 -17.89 -12.37
C ARG A 119 10.78 -19.40 -12.29
N LEU A 120 10.97 -19.94 -11.10
CA LEU A 120 11.27 -21.37 -10.89
C LEU A 120 10.03 -22.24 -10.94
N THR A 121 8.89 -21.77 -10.48
CA THR A 121 7.66 -22.56 -10.31
C THR A 121 6.49 -22.12 -11.20
N GLY A 122 6.60 -20.95 -11.84
CA GLY A 122 5.52 -20.38 -12.66
C GLY A 122 4.49 -19.57 -11.89
N GLY A 123 4.59 -19.48 -10.57
CA GLY A 123 3.64 -18.72 -9.76
C GLY A 123 4.14 -18.48 -8.33
N TYR A 124 3.36 -17.71 -7.60
CA TYR A 124 3.64 -17.44 -6.18
C TYR A 124 2.43 -17.82 -5.33
N ILE A 125 2.68 -18.67 -4.33
CA ILE A 125 1.71 -19.04 -3.32
C ILE A 125 2.29 -18.64 -1.97
N PRO A 126 1.66 -17.67 -1.23
CA PRO A 126 2.16 -17.29 0.07
C PRO A 126 2.19 -18.47 1.04
N THR A 127 3.35 -18.80 1.59
CA THR A 127 3.53 -19.93 2.50
C THR A 127 4.01 -19.47 3.88
N LYS A 128 3.70 -20.30 4.89
CA LYS A 128 4.24 -20.17 6.24
C LYS A 128 5.16 -21.36 6.54
N ALA A 129 6.15 -21.19 7.40
CA ALA A 129 7.17 -22.20 7.69
C ALA A 129 6.62 -23.56 8.13
N ASN A 130 5.47 -23.58 8.81
CA ASN A 130 4.86 -24.81 9.35
C ASN A 130 3.58 -25.22 8.63
N MET A 131 3.44 -24.84 7.36
CA MET A 131 2.25 -25.15 6.58
C MET A 131 2.23 -26.63 6.18
N THR A 132 1.09 -27.29 6.40
CA THR A 132 0.87 -28.67 5.95
C THR A 132 0.60 -28.70 4.44
N ASP A 133 0.73 -29.89 3.84
CA ASP A 133 0.43 -30.07 2.42
C ASP A 133 -1.03 -29.71 2.10
N ASP A 134 -1.97 -30.09 2.98
CA ASP A 134 -3.39 -29.75 2.79
C ASP A 134 -3.63 -28.23 2.85
N GLU A 135 -2.99 -27.53 3.77
CA GLU A 135 -3.05 -26.08 3.85
C GLU A 135 -2.45 -25.42 2.61
N LEU A 136 -1.35 -25.95 2.10
CA LEU A 136 -0.72 -25.47 0.88
C LEU A 136 -1.64 -25.66 -0.33
N MET A 137 -2.25 -26.84 -0.46
CA MET A 137 -3.20 -27.12 -1.55
C MET A 137 -4.43 -26.21 -1.49
N THR A 138 -4.99 -25.97 -0.29
CA THR A 138 -6.10 -25.04 -0.08
C THR A 138 -5.72 -23.63 -0.52
N ARG A 139 -4.54 -23.15 -0.15
CA ARG A 139 -4.04 -21.84 -0.51
C ARG A 139 -3.81 -21.72 -2.02
N ALA A 140 -3.25 -22.75 -2.64
CA ALA A 140 -3.07 -22.82 -4.09
C ALA A 140 -4.40 -22.70 -4.83
N TYR A 141 -5.42 -23.41 -4.35
CA TYR A 141 -6.78 -23.33 -4.90
C TYR A 141 -7.36 -21.90 -4.78
N GLU A 142 -7.22 -21.26 -3.63
CA GLU A 142 -7.67 -19.88 -3.42
C GLU A 142 -6.99 -18.90 -4.38
N VAL A 143 -5.67 -19.03 -4.58
CA VAL A 143 -4.91 -18.20 -5.53
C VAL A 143 -5.41 -18.44 -6.96
N ALA A 144 -5.63 -19.68 -7.34
CA ALA A 144 -6.16 -20.03 -8.65
C ALA A 144 -7.55 -19.44 -8.88
N GLN A 145 -8.43 -19.48 -7.88
CA GLN A 145 -9.77 -18.88 -7.95
C GLN A 145 -9.70 -17.37 -8.13
N ARG A 146 -8.87 -16.68 -7.37
CA ARG A 146 -8.68 -15.24 -7.51
C ARG A 146 -8.17 -14.86 -8.89
N THR A 147 -7.19 -15.61 -9.40
CA THR A 147 -6.63 -15.39 -10.74
C THR A 147 -7.68 -15.57 -11.81
N LEU A 148 -8.49 -16.60 -11.70
CA LEU A 148 -9.60 -16.87 -12.62
C LEU A 148 -10.63 -15.73 -12.61
N ASN A 149 -11.02 -15.28 -11.44
CA ASN A 149 -11.97 -14.17 -11.27
C ASN A 149 -11.44 -12.86 -11.88
N MET A 150 -10.15 -12.58 -11.70
CA MET A 150 -9.51 -11.40 -12.30
C MET A 150 -9.55 -11.46 -13.82
N LYS A 151 -9.30 -12.62 -14.42
CA LYS A 151 -9.39 -12.81 -15.88
C LYS A 151 -10.82 -12.61 -16.39
N VAL A 152 -11.80 -13.14 -15.69
CA VAL A 152 -13.21 -12.97 -16.06
C VAL A 152 -13.61 -11.49 -16.01
N ASN A 153 -13.19 -10.77 -15.00
CA ASN A 153 -13.46 -9.32 -14.87
C ASN A 153 -12.78 -8.49 -15.96
N GLN A 154 -11.62 -8.91 -16.46
CA GLN A 154 -10.93 -8.24 -17.57
C GLN A 154 -11.62 -8.44 -18.92
N LEU A 155 -12.40 -9.49 -19.08
CA LEU A 155 -13.15 -9.77 -20.31
C LEU A 155 -14.49 -9.02 -20.41
N ASN A 156 -14.97 -8.48 -19.32
CA ASN A 156 -16.18 -7.67 -19.23
C ASN A 156 -15.81 -6.19 -19.19
#